data_0a1fa17bb3e6858aef2d2f570e17147f
#
_entry.id   0a1fa17bb3e6858aef2d2f570e17147f
#
_cell.length_a   1.000
_cell.length_b   1.000
_cell.length_c   1.000
_cell.angle_alpha   90.00
_cell.angle_beta   90.00
_cell.angle_gamma   90.00
#
_symmetry.space_group_name_H-M   'P 1'
#
loop_
_entity.id
_entity.type
_entity.pdbx_description
1 polymer ?
#
loop_
_entity_poly.entity_id
_entity_poly.type
_entity_poly.pdbx_seq_one_letter_code
_entity_poly.pdbx_strand_id
1 'polypeptide(L)'
;CDISFPMDYMFKLHAEKDLIWIDHHASAIAQYDEKLREEGGFGIKGLRAVGTAAIELTWQYFFPAQPVPEGVKLLALNDLFDLRDKRVRPFEFAFQALGVNRPYERVWRDLFEGRIDVPLMVEKGNAILSYIRHRDYRLSRNMAFEGTYNGLRFIAANMAQAGSDFFESLDNIANYDFMVSFSLNKRSKWNLSFRTVKDNVDVSAIAAAFGGGGHKKASGASGLDKLPEFLTQNVREWTKFN
;
A
#
# COMPACT_ATOMS: atom_id res chain seq x y z
N CYS A 1 -6.22 -3.38 15.04
CA CYS A 1 -4.94 -3.82 14.46
C CYS A 1 -4.63 -3.01 13.20
N ASP A 2 -3.35 -2.93 12.86
CA ASP A 2 -2.84 -2.24 11.67
C ASP A 2 -3.17 -0.74 11.57
N ILE A 3 -3.46 -0.12 12.69
CA ILE A 3 -3.77 1.30 12.81
C ILE A 3 -3.16 1.82 14.10
N SER A 4 -2.45 2.94 13.98
CA SER A 4 -1.92 3.69 15.12
C SER A 4 -2.45 5.12 15.10
N PHE A 5 -2.85 5.62 16.24
CA PHE A 5 -3.13 7.02 16.49
C PHE A 5 -1.88 7.69 17.10
N PRO A 6 -1.85 9.03 17.22
CA PRO A 6 -0.82 9.70 17.99
C PRO A 6 -0.67 9.05 19.39
N MET A 7 0.56 8.84 19.83
CA MET A 7 0.82 8.03 21.03
C MET A 7 0.14 8.56 22.29
N ASP A 8 0.04 9.87 22.48
CA ASP A 8 -0.72 10.46 23.61
C ASP A 8 -2.17 9.98 23.63
N TYR A 9 -2.80 9.88 22.45
CA TYR A 9 -4.17 9.37 22.35
C TYR A 9 -4.24 7.86 22.60
N MET A 10 -3.25 7.09 22.13
CA MET A 10 -3.17 5.65 22.38
C MET A 10 -3.07 5.34 23.90
N PHE A 11 -2.20 6.05 24.60
CA PHE A 11 -2.05 5.89 26.07
C PHE A 11 -3.30 6.33 26.84
N LYS A 12 -3.93 7.45 26.43
CA LYS A 12 -5.22 7.87 26.98
C LYS A 12 -6.29 6.79 26.77
N LEU A 13 -6.38 6.25 25.57
CA LEU A 13 -7.33 5.18 25.25
C LEU A 13 -7.07 3.93 26.10
N HIS A 14 -5.79 3.58 26.29
CA HIS A 14 -5.39 2.46 27.15
C HIS A 14 -5.78 2.67 28.61
N ALA A 15 -5.66 3.89 29.13
CA ALA A 15 -6.08 4.22 30.49
C ALA A 15 -7.60 4.14 30.69
N GLU A 16 -8.38 4.42 29.67
CA GLU A 16 -9.84 4.45 29.72
C GLU A 16 -10.50 3.12 29.31
N LYS A 17 -9.83 2.29 28.53
CA LYS A 17 -10.37 1.09 27.89
C LYS A 17 -9.38 -0.07 27.94
N ASP A 18 -9.88 -1.30 27.85
CA ASP A 18 -9.06 -2.49 27.63
C ASP A 18 -8.63 -2.53 26.16
N LEU A 19 -7.53 -1.83 25.87
CA LEU A 19 -7.00 -1.67 24.52
C LEU A 19 -6.04 -2.83 24.19
N ILE A 20 -6.29 -3.50 23.08
CA ILE A 20 -5.33 -4.42 22.44
C ILE A 20 -4.84 -3.74 21.16
N TRP A 21 -3.53 -3.50 21.08
CA TRP A 21 -2.90 -2.89 19.92
C TRP A 21 -1.94 -3.87 19.24
N ILE A 22 -2.23 -4.21 18.00
CA ILE A 22 -1.43 -5.12 17.17
C ILE A 22 -1.01 -4.36 15.92
N ASP A 23 0.30 -4.23 15.71
CA ASP A 23 0.83 -3.37 14.65
C ASP A 23 2.23 -3.83 14.19
N HIS A 24 2.62 -3.42 12.97
CA HIS A 24 3.92 -3.72 12.39
C HIS A 24 4.66 -2.49 11.84
N HIS A 25 4.06 -1.30 11.94
CA HIS A 25 4.68 -0.06 11.46
C HIS A 25 5.85 0.36 12.35
N ALA A 26 7.06 0.32 11.82
CA ALA A 26 8.29 0.60 12.55
C ALA A 26 8.27 1.96 13.27
N SER A 27 7.75 3.01 12.62
CA SER A 27 7.65 4.36 13.19
C SER A 27 6.72 4.43 14.39
N ALA A 28 5.56 3.75 14.33
CA ALA A 28 4.60 3.72 15.43
C ALA A 28 5.14 2.92 16.63
N ILE A 29 5.80 1.79 16.35
CA ILE A 29 6.44 0.97 17.39
C ILE A 29 7.56 1.77 18.09
N ALA A 30 8.42 2.46 17.33
CA ALA A 30 9.49 3.27 17.89
C ALA A 30 8.95 4.41 18.79
N GLN A 31 7.91 5.12 18.33
CA GLN A 31 7.26 6.17 19.13
C GLN A 31 6.63 5.61 20.43
N TYR A 32 6.04 4.42 20.33
CA TYR A 32 5.48 3.75 21.51
C TYR A 32 6.57 3.37 22.51
N ASP A 33 7.67 2.79 22.05
CA ASP A 33 8.78 2.36 22.93
C ASP A 33 9.46 3.56 23.59
N GLU A 34 9.56 4.69 22.89
CA GLU A 34 10.07 5.95 23.44
C GLU A 34 9.14 6.47 24.55
N LYS A 35 7.85 6.59 24.25
CA LYS A 35 6.88 7.10 25.23
C LYS A 35 6.73 6.19 26.45
N LEU A 36 6.77 4.88 26.27
CA LEU A 36 6.73 3.92 27.38
C LEU A 36 7.95 4.05 28.29
N ARG A 37 9.13 4.37 27.74
CA ARG A 37 10.33 4.64 28.53
C ARG A 37 10.25 5.96 29.31
N GLU A 38 9.62 6.98 28.73
CA GLU A 38 9.46 8.29 29.36
C GLU A 38 8.42 8.29 30.48
N GLU A 39 7.27 7.70 30.27
CA GLU A 39 6.16 7.73 31.23
C GLU A 39 6.26 6.61 32.29
N GLY A 40 6.95 5.52 31.97
CA GLY A 40 6.94 4.32 32.78
C GLY A 40 5.56 3.64 32.78
N GLY A 41 5.43 2.54 33.51
CA GLY A 41 4.14 1.86 33.70
C GLY A 41 3.97 0.61 32.85
N PHE A 42 2.71 0.15 32.75
CA PHE A 42 2.37 -1.06 32.02
C PHE A 42 2.07 -0.72 30.54
N GLY A 43 2.70 -1.44 29.65
CA GLY A 43 2.50 -1.26 28.22
C GLY A 43 1.11 -1.70 27.74
N ILE A 44 0.71 -1.19 26.59
CA ILE A 44 -0.54 -1.59 25.91
C ILE A 44 -0.45 -3.07 25.51
N LYS A 45 -1.48 -3.86 25.83
CA LYS A 45 -1.57 -5.27 25.42
C LYS A 45 -1.52 -5.42 23.90
N GLY A 46 -1.01 -6.53 23.40
CA GLY A 46 -0.98 -6.89 21.97
C GLY A 46 0.40 -7.33 21.49
N LEU A 47 0.52 -7.58 20.21
CA LEU A 47 1.77 -7.93 19.55
C LEU A 47 2.23 -6.82 18.61
N ARG A 48 3.50 -6.52 18.64
CA ARG A 48 4.14 -5.54 17.76
C ARG A 48 5.45 -6.12 17.25
N ALA A 49 5.60 -6.22 15.93
CA ALA A 49 6.83 -6.69 15.33
C ALA A 49 6.99 -6.13 13.90
N VAL A 50 8.14 -5.53 13.64
CA VAL A 50 8.52 -5.12 12.29
C VAL A 50 8.84 -6.38 11.46
N GLY A 51 8.37 -6.43 10.21
CA GLY A 51 8.65 -7.56 9.30
C GLY A 51 7.65 -8.72 9.39
N THR A 52 6.63 -8.61 10.24
CA THR A 52 5.49 -9.53 10.28
C THR A 52 4.21 -8.71 10.12
N ALA A 53 3.38 -9.01 9.15
CA ALA A 53 2.17 -8.24 8.88
C ALA A 53 1.16 -8.30 10.04
N ALA A 54 0.39 -7.23 10.24
CA ALA A 54 -0.55 -7.12 11.34
C ALA A 54 -1.63 -8.21 11.34
N ILE A 55 -2.05 -8.69 10.17
CA ILE A 55 -3.00 -9.81 10.05
C ILE A 55 -2.43 -11.11 10.64
N GLU A 56 -1.14 -11.39 10.40
CA GLU A 56 -0.47 -12.56 10.96
C GLU A 56 -0.22 -12.41 12.45
N LEU A 57 0.22 -11.24 12.92
CA LEU A 57 0.36 -10.93 14.34
C LEU A 57 -0.99 -11.06 15.09
N THR A 58 -2.09 -10.66 14.44
CA THR A 58 -3.44 -10.82 15.00
C THR A 58 -3.78 -12.29 15.17
N TRP A 59 -3.49 -13.12 14.19
CA TRP A 59 -3.66 -14.57 14.30
C TRP A 59 -2.84 -15.14 15.47
N GLN A 60 -1.56 -14.82 15.52
CA GLN A 60 -0.64 -15.29 16.57
C GLN A 60 -1.09 -14.86 17.97
N TYR A 61 -1.64 -13.68 18.11
CA TYR A 61 -2.14 -13.18 19.39
C TYR A 61 -3.37 -13.94 19.88
N PHE A 62 -4.34 -14.17 19.03
CA PHE A 62 -5.60 -14.81 19.41
C PHE A 62 -5.57 -16.33 19.33
N PHE A 63 -4.69 -16.92 18.54
CA PHE A 63 -4.58 -18.36 18.28
C PHE A 63 -3.15 -18.87 18.36
N PRO A 64 -2.43 -18.63 19.49
CA PRO A 64 -0.98 -18.87 19.58
C PRO A 64 -0.57 -20.35 19.40
N ALA A 65 -1.49 -21.27 19.65
CA ALA A 65 -1.23 -22.73 19.51
C ALA A 65 -1.63 -23.29 18.12
N GLN A 66 -2.15 -22.46 17.23
CA GLN A 66 -2.62 -22.89 15.92
C GLN A 66 -1.71 -22.39 14.80
N PRO A 67 -1.47 -23.18 13.75
CA PRO A 67 -0.72 -22.70 12.60
C PRO A 67 -1.49 -21.61 11.86
N VAL A 68 -0.78 -20.60 11.37
CA VAL A 68 -1.37 -19.53 10.57
C VAL A 68 -1.97 -20.13 9.29
N PRO A 69 -3.26 -19.88 8.96
CA PRO A 69 -3.88 -20.37 7.73
C PRO A 69 -3.15 -19.87 6.47
N GLU A 70 -3.10 -20.69 5.44
CA GLU A 70 -2.35 -20.38 4.22
C GLU A 70 -2.81 -19.08 3.55
N GLY A 71 -4.12 -18.84 3.46
CA GLY A 71 -4.66 -17.60 2.92
C GLY A 71 -4.27 -16.36 3.72
N VAL A 72 -4.20 -16.47 5.05
CA VAL A 72 -3.71 -15.40 5.94
C VAL A 72 -2.24 -15.10 5.65
N LYS A 73 -1.39 -16.13 5.48
CA LYS A 73 0.03 -15.95 5.11
C LYS A 73 0.20 -15.24 3.78
N LEU A 74 -0.61 -15.59 2.78
CA LEU A 74 -0.53 -14.94 1.47
C LEU A 74 -0.92 -13.46 1.52
N LEU A 75 -1.96 -13.09 2.29
CA LEU A 75 -2.30 -11.69 2.54
C LEU A 75 -1.22 -10.96 3.33
N ALA A 76 -0.62 -11.62 4.32
CA ALA A 76 0.50 -11.06 5.09
C ALA A 76 1.71 -10.76 4.21
N LEU A 77 2.08 -11.67 3.31
CA LEU A 77 3.17 -11.47 2.35
C LEU A 77 2.87 -10.30 1.39
N ASN A 78 1.61 -10.17 0.96
CA ASN A 78 1.21 -9.04 0.10
C ASN A 78 1.36 -7.69 0.83
N ASP A 79 0.97 -7.61 2.08
CA ASP A 79 1.08 -6.43 2.91
C ASP A 79 2.54 -6.00 3.13
N LEU A 80 3.43 -6.96 3.32
CA LEU A 80 4.88 -6.75 3.43
C LEU A 80 5.57 -6.50 2.07
N PHE A 81 4.82 -6.55 0.97
CA PHE A 81 5.34 -6.48 -0.39
C PHE A 81 6.38 -7.59 -0.70
N ASP A 82 6.26 -8.75 -0.03
CA ASP A 82 7.06 -9.93 -0.32
C ASP A 82 6.40 -10.78 -1.41
N LEU A 83 6.75 -10.50 -2.64
CA LEU A 83 6.16 -11.12 -3.84
C LEU A 83 6.96 -12.32 -4.37
N ARG A 84 7.87 -12.89 -3.58
CA ARG A 84 8.67 -14.07 -3.97
C ARG A 84 7.79 -15.30 -4.19
N ASP A 85 6.74 -15.46 -3.39
CA ASP A 85 5.71 -16.47 -3.68
C ASP A 85 4.76 -15.93 -4.76
N LYS A 86 4.80 -16.54 -5.94
CA LYS A 86 3.99 -16.11 -7.09
C LYS A 86 2.48 -16.24 -6.89
N ARG A 87 2.01 -16.89 -5.83
CA ARG A 87 0.59 -17.01 -5.48
C ARG A 87 0.06 -15.78 -4.76
N VAL A 88 0.92 -14.95 -4.18
CA VAL A 88 0.55 -13.78 -3.37
C VAL A 88 -0.37 -12.84 -4.15
N ARG A 89 0.09 -12.32 -5.26
CA ARG A 89 -0.70 -11.37 -6.06
C ARG A 89 -2.00 -11.95 -6.62
N PRO A 90 -1.99 -13.15 -7.25
CA PRO A 90 -3.25 -13.78 -7.69
C PRO A 90 -4.23 -13.99 -6.54
N PHE A 91 -3.77 -14.50 -5.41
CA PHE A 91 -4.63 -14.74 -4.26
C PHE A 91 -5.27 -13.43 -3.76
N GLU A 92 -4.49 -12.40 -3.60
CA GLU A 92 -4.95 -11.07 -3.13
C GLU A 92 -6.01 -10.48 -4.06
N PHE A 93 -5.79 -10.48 -5.38
CA PHE A 93 -6.77 -9.96 -6.33
C PHE A 93 -8.08 -10.77 -6.36
N ALA A 94 -7.99 -12.09 -6.27
CA ALA A 94 -9.17 -12.93 -6.15
C ALA A 94 -9.93 -12.69 -4.84
N PHE A 95 -9.20 -12.50 -3.73
CA PHE A 95 -9.78 -12.22 -2.43
C PHE A 95 -10.51 -10.86 -2.43
N GLN A 96 -9.89 -9.81 -2.97
CA GLN A 96 -10.53 -8.51 -3.14
C GLN A 96 -11.81 -8.57 -4.00
N ALA A 97 -11.80 -9.39 -5.05
CA ALA A 97 -12.97 -9.58 -5.93
C ALA A 97 -14.18 -10.21 -5.22
N LEU A 98 -14.01 -10.79 -4.03
CA LEU A 98 -15.11 -11.29 -3.19
C LEU A 98 -15.85 -10.16 -2.44
N GLY A 99 -15.44 -8.90 -2.59
CA GLY A 99 -16.11 -7.77 -1.95
C GLY A 99 -15.82 -7.64 -0.45
N VAL A 100 -14.60 -7.88 -0.05
CA VAL A 100 -14.13 -7.97 1.37
C VAL A 100 -14.12 -6.63 2.13
N ASN A 101 -15.00 -5.71 1.82
CA ASN A 101 -15.02 -4.35 2.37
C ASN A 101 -15.58 -4.26 3.80
N ARG A 102 -16.10 -5.36 4.36
CA ARG A 102 -16.72 -5.36 5.68
C ARG A 102 -16.15 -6.49 6.55
N PRO A 103 -15.74 -6.20 7.79
CA PRO A 103 -15.05 -7.18 8.63
C PRO A 103 -15.90 -8.36 9.09
N TYR A 104 -17.23 -8.27 8.96
CA TYR A 104 -18.17 -9.34 9.31
C TYR A 104 -18.65 -10.17 8.12
N GLU A 105 -18.13 -9.93 6.92
CA GLU A 105 -18.42 -10.77 5.76
C GLU A 105 -17.96 -12.22 6.01
N ARG A 106 -18.74 -13.18 5.52
CA ARG A 106 -18.46 -14.61 5.71
C ARG A 106 -17.06 -15.00 5.21
N VAL A 107 -16.58 -14.35 4.17
CA VAL A 107 -15.28 -14.61 3.57
C VAL A 107 -14.12 -14.47 4.58
N TRP A 108 -14.20 -13.53 5.51
CA TRP A 108 -13.19 -13.37 6.57
C TRP A 108 -13.18 -14.57 7.52
N ARG A 109 -14.37 -15.08 7.88
CA ARG A 109 -14.47 -16.30 8.69
C ARG A 109 -13.88 -17.48 7.94
N ASP A 110 -14.25 -17.66 6.66
CA ASP A 110 -13.75 -18.75 5.83
C ASP A 110 -12.23 -18.67 5.65
N LEU A 111 -11.65 -17.46 5.58
CA LEU A 111 -10.21 -17.24 5.56
C LEU A 111 -9.53 -17.70 6.87
N PHE A 112 -10.04 -17.22 8.00
CA PHE A 112 -9.46 -17.53 9.31
C PHE A 112 -9.66 -18.99 9.72
N GLU A 113 -10.74 -19.63 9.30
CA GLU A 113 -10.98 -21.05 9.55
C GLU A 113 -10.31 -21.98 8.52
N GLY A 114 -9.52 -21.42 7.60
CA GLY A 114 -8.78 -22.20 6.58
C GLY A 114 -9.68 -22.89 5.55
N ARG A 115 -10.90 -22.40 5.36
CA ARG A 115 -11.87 -22.98 4.40
C ARG A 115 -11.76 -22.40 2.98
N ILE A 116 -10.93 -21.40 2.79
CA ILE A 116 -10.67 -20.84 1.46
C ILE A 116 -9.86 -21.85 0.65
N ASP A 117 -10.38 -22.22 -0.51
CA ASP A 117 -9.65 -23.00 -1.50
C ASP A 117 -8.58 -22.12 -2.17
N VAL A 118 -7.36 -22.17 -1.63
CA VAL A 118 -6.24 -21.33 -2.09
C VAL A 118 -5.87 -21.61 -3.56
N PRO A 119 -5.74 -22.86 -4.03
CA PRO A 119 -5.54 -23.16 -5.45
C PRO A 119 -6.57 -22.53 -6.38
N LEU A 120 -7.85 -22.67 -6.07
CA LEU A 120 -8.94 -22.07 -6.86
C LEU A 120 -8.88 -20.54 -6.84
N MET A 121 -8.55 -19.93 -5.69
CA MET A 121 -8.39 -18.48 -5.59
C MET A 121 -7.23 -17.99 -6.45
N VAL A 122 -6.10 -18.69 -6.44
CA VAL A 122 -4.94 -18.36 -7.27
C VAL A 122 -5.28 -18.48 -8.76
N GLU A 123 -6.00 -19.50 -9.18
CA GLU A 123 -6.48 -19.65 -10.57
C GLU A 123 -7.36 -18.46 -10.99
N LYS A 124 -8.38 -18.12 -10.20
CA LYS A 124 -9.26 -16.98 -10.44
C LYS A 124 -8.49 -15.66 -10.49
N GLY A 125 -7.56 -15.47 -9.55
CA GLY A 125 -6.73 -14.28 -9.48
C GLY A 125 -5.78 -14.14 -10.67
N ASN A 126 -5.26 -15.21 -11.21
CA ASN A 126 -4.47 -15.18 -12.45
C ASN A 126 -5.29 -14.67 -13.65
N ALA A 127 -6.56 -15.08 -13.75
CA ALA A 127 -7.45 -14.57 -14.79
C ALA A 127 -7.72 -13.07 -14.61
N ILE A 128 -7.98 -12.62 -13.38
CA ILE A 128 -8.17 -11.20 -13.04
C ILE A 128 -6.90 -10.39 -13.38
N LEU A 129 -5.74 -10.86 -12.96
CA LEU A 129 -4.45 -10.20 -13.22
C LEU A 129 -4.15 -10.11 -14.73
N SER A 130 -4.43 -11.17 -15.48
CA SER A 130 -4.27 -11.16 -16.93
C SER A 130 -5.12 -10.08 -17.59
N TYR A 131 -6.38 -9.95 -17.18
CA TYR A 131 -7.26 -8.88 -17.66
C TYR A 131 -6.75 -7.48 -17.27
N ILE A 132 -6.35 -7.30 -16.01
CA ILE A 132 -5.83 -6.01 -15.50
C ILE A 132 -4.57 -5.60 -16.27
N ARG A 133 -3.61 -6.50 -16.45
CA ARG A 133 -2.37 -6.23 -17.22
C ARG A 133 -2.67 -5.80 -18.64
N HIS A 134 -3.59 -6.50 -19.32
CA HIS A 134 -3.96 -6.14 -20.68
C HIS A 134 -4.68 -4.77 -20.74
N ARG A 135 -5.60 -4.51 -19.81
CA ARG A 135 -6.27 -3.22 -19.66
C ARG A 135 -5.25 -2.10 -19.39
N ASP A 136 -4.38 -2.30 -18.44
CA ASP A 136 -3.42 -1.28 -18.00
C ASP A 136 -2.38 -0.99 -19.07
N TYR A 137 -1.93 -2.01 -19.80
CA TYR A 137 -1.07 -1.81 -20.97
C TYR A 137 -1.71 -0.92 -22.03
N ARG A 138 -3.00 -1.11 -22.31
CA ARG A 138 -3.73 -0.26 -23.28
C ARG A 138 -3.93 1.16 -22.76
N LEU A 139 -4.31 1.30 -21.50
CA LEU A 139 -4.55 2.61 -20.90
C LEU A 139 -3.25 3.40 -20.74
N SER A 140 -2.19 2.76 -20.25
CA SER A 140 -0.91 3.44 -20.02
C SER A 140 -0.31 3.97 -21.33
N ARG A 141 -0.41 3.24 -22.42
CA ARG A 141 0.04 3.71 -23.74
C ARG A 141 -0.70 4.96 -24.25
N ASN A 142 -1.94 5.14 -23.84
CA ASN A 142 -2.75 6.28 -24.28
C ASN A 142 -2.70 7.45 -23.30
N MET A 143 -2.35 7.22 -22.04
CA MET A 143 -2.46 8.21 -20.96
C MET A 143 -1.11 8.60 -20.38
N ALA A 144 -0.06 7.77 -20.57
CA ALA A 144 1.23 8.06 -19.99
C ALA A 144 1.97 9.16 -20.74
N PHE A 145 2.62 10.01 -19.99
CA PHE A 145 3.55 11.01 -20.47
C PHE A 145 4.75 11.11 -19.53
N GLU A 146 5.83 11.65 -19.99
CA GLU A 146 7.07 11.74 -19.24
C GLU A 146 7.55 13.18 -19.08
N GLY A 147 8.39 13.40 -18.08
CA GLY A 147 9.01 14.69 -17.84
C GLY A 147 10.14 14.58 -16.84
N THR A 148 10.57 15.74 -16.35
CA THR A 148 11.59 15.84 -15.30
C THR A 148 11.12 16.75 -14.16
N TYR A 149 11.49 16.38 -12.95
CA TYR A 149 11.27 17.18 -11.75
C TYR A 149 12.52 17.13 -10.87
N ASN A 150 13.12 18.28 -10.60
CA ASN A 150 14.37 18.40 -9.81
C ASN A 150 15.49 17.47 -10.30
N GLY A 151 15.66 17.34 -11.64
CA GLY A 151 16.65 16.47 -12.25
C GLY A 151 16.29 14.99 -12.30
N LEU A 152 15.18 14.56 -11.69
CA LEU A 152 14.68 13.20 -11.74
C LEU A 152 13.72 13.02 -12.92
N ARG A 153 13.85 11.92 -13.66
CA ARG A 153 12.91 11.56 -14.73
C ARG A 153 11.68 10.89 -14.14
N PHE A 154 10.51 11.32 -14.57
CA PHE A 154 9.26 10.67 -14.19
C PHE A 154 8.43 10.21 -15.39
N ILE A 155 7.54 9.25 -15.11
CA ILE A 155 6.41 8.89 -15.94
C ILE A 155 5.13 9.16 -15.16
N ALA A 156 4.14 9.76 -15.82
CA ALA A 156 2.89 10.15 -15.17
C ALA A 156 1.67 9.74 -15.98
N ALA A 157 0.53 9.62 -15.29
CA ALA A 157 -0.77 9.45 -15.92
C ALA A 157 -1.88 10.13 -15.09
N ASN A 158 -2.83 10.77 -15.79
CA ASN A 158 -4.05 11.27 -15.16
C ASN A 158 -5.02 10.10 -14.93
N MET A 159 -4.81 9.38 -13.85
CA MET A 159 -5.60 8.22 -13.50
C MET A 159 -5.73 8.08 -11.98
N ALA A 160 -6.96 7.93 -11.50
CA ALA A 160 -7.20 7.63 -10.09
C ALA A 160 -6.76 6.21 -9.74
N GLN A 161 -6.15 6.03 -8.57
CA GLN A 161 -5.82 4.71 -8.01
C GLN A 161 -4.86 3.86 -8.88
N ALA A 162 -4.06 4.49 -9.76
CA ALA A 162 -3.00 3.78 -10.46
C ALA A 162 -1.84 3.51 -9.51
N GLY A 163 -1.59 2.22 -9.24
CA GLY A 163 -0.39 1.75 -8.53
C GLY A 163 0.83 1.61 -9.45
N SER A 164 1.92 1.09 -8.91
CA SER A 164 3.11 0.76 -9.72
C SER A 164 2.78 -0.22 -10.85
N ASP A 165 1.92 -1.20 -10.60
CA ASP A 165 1.51 -2.22 -11.59
C ASP A 165 1.00 -1.60 -12.91
N PHE A 166 0.32 -0.45 -12.83
CA PHE A 166 -0.15 0.26 -14.01
C PHE A 166 1.02 0.71 -14.90
N PHE A 167 2.04 1.31 -14.31
CA PHE A 167 3.21 1.80 -15.02
C PHE A 167 4.17 0.66 -15.40
N GLU A 168 4.26 -0.39 -14.58
CA GLU A 168 5.07 -1.57 -14.86
C GLU A 168 4.57 -2.36 -16.09
N SER A 169 3.34 -2.09 -16.53
CA SER A 169 2.83 -2.60 -17.80
C SER A 169 3.53 -1.99 -19.03
N LEU A 170 4.21 -0.84 -18.86
CA LEU A 170 4.97 -0.19 -19.90
C LEU A 170 6.36 -0.80 -20.06
N ASP A 171 6.81 -0.93 -21.29
CA ASP A 171 8.21 -1.24 -21.58
C ASP A 171 9.10 -0.10 -21.01
N ASN A 172 10.32 -0.36 -20.65
CA ASN A 172 11.33 0.63 -20.23
C ASN A 172 11.03 1.44 -18.94
N ILE A 173 10.15 0.98 -18.05
CA ILE A 173 9.84 1.67 -16.79
C ILE A 173 11.09 1.92 -15.92
N ALA A 174 12.11 1.08 -16.03
CA ALA A 174 13.37 1.21 -15.31
C ALA A 174 14.15 2.50 -15.67
N ASN A 175 13.82 3.15 -16.81
CA ASN A 175 14.43 4.41 -17.22
C ASN A 175 13.92 5.62 -16.43
N TYR A 176 12.86 5.45 -15.63
CA TYR A 176 12.30 6.51 -14.81
C TYR A 176 12.71 6.38 -13.36
N ASP A 177 12.87 7.50 -12.69
CA ASP A 177 13.23 7.56 -11.28
C ASP A 177 12.00 7.39 -10.40
N PHE A 178 10.85 7.90 -10.84
CA PHE A 178 9.58 7.72 -10.14
C PHE A 178 8.39 7.76 -11.09
N MET A 179 7.26 7.30 -10.59
CA MET A 179 5.96 7.25 -11.25
C MET A 179 4.98 8.17 -10.54
N VAL A 180 4.12 8.85 -11.29
CA VAL A 180 3.09 9.74 -10.74
C VAL A 180 1.73 9.40 -11.32
N SER A 181 0.78 9.01 -10.49
CA SER A 181 -0.63 9.06 -10.86
C SER A 181 -1.30 10.24 -10.19
N PHE A 182 -2.22 10.91 -10.90
CA PHE A 182 -2.94 12.05 -10.35
C PHE A 182 -4.37 12.07 -10.85
N SER A 183 -5.26 12.67 -10.05
CA SER A 183 -6.67 12.78 -10.42
C SER A 183 -7.36 13.89 -9.67
N LEU A 184 -8.40 14.45 -10.28
CA LEU A 184 -9.30 15.39 -9.63
C LEU A 184 -10.33 14.61 -8.80
N ASN A 185 -10.46 14.93 -7.52
CA ASN A 185 -11.44 14.28 -6.65
C ASN A 185 -12.81 14.99 -6.68
N LYS A 186 -13.82 14.41 -6.02
CA LYS A 186 -15.19 14.95 -5.97
C LYS A 186 -15.33 16.33 -5.32
N ARG A 187 -14.28 16.84 -4.68
CA ARG A 187 -14.22 18.18 -4.07
C ARG A 187 -13.45 19.16 -4.96
N SER A 188 -13.24 18.84 -6.22
CA SER A 188 -12.45 19.63 -7.17
C SER A 188 -11.03 19.93 -6.69
N LYS A 189 -10.43 18.98 -5.96
CA LYS A 189 -9.04 19.04 -5.49
C LYS A 189 -8.22 17.96 -6.16
N TRP A 190 -6.96 18.25 -6.45
CA TRP A 190 -6.04 17.28 -7.02
C TRP A 190 -5.45 16.37 -5.95
N ASN A 191 -5.38 15.10 -6.28
CA ASN A 191 -4.64 14.10 -5.52
C ASN A 191 -3.51 13.57 -6.39
N LEU A 192 -2.34 13.39 -5.78
CA LEU A 192 -1.16 12.82 -6.41
C LEU A 192 -0.73 11.58 -5.64
N SER A 193 -0.29 10.58 -6.36
CA SER A 193 0.33 9.38 -5.79
C SER A 193 1.68 9.15 -6.47
N PHE A 194 2.72 9.01 -5.67
CA PHE A 194 4.09 8.82 -6.11
C PHE A 194 4.56 7.41 -5.78
N ARG A 195 5.25 6.77 -6.72
CA ARG A 195 5.85 5.43 -6.56
C ARG A 195 7.26 5.41 -7.13
N THR A 196 8.10 4.57 -6.56
CA THR A 196 9.40 4.27 -7.17
C THR A 196 9.78 2.81 -6.91
N VAL A 197 10.49 2.22 -7.87
CA VAL A 197 11.14 0.90 -7.72
C VAL A 197 12.62 1.05 -7.37
N LYS A 198 13.17 2.26 -7.46
CA LYS A 198 14.59 2.54 -7.22
C LYS A 198 14.88 2.76 -5.74
N ASP A 199 15.96 2.17 -5.24
CA ASP A 199 16.36 2.28 -3.83
C ASP A 199 16.97 3.63 -3.47
N ASN A 200 17.54 4.34 -4.43
CA ASN A 200 18.18 5.65 -4.28
C ASN A 200 17.20 6.83 -4.42
N VAL A 201 15.91 6.57 -4.68
CA VAL A 201 14.89 7.62 -4.81
C VAL A 201 13.96 7.56 -3.61
N ASP A 202 13.66 8.73 -3.04
CA ASP A 202 12.71 8.91 -1.94
C ASP A 202 11.53 9.75 -2.40
N VAL A 203 10.41 9.07 -2.70
CA VAL A 203 9.20 9.76 -3.15
C VAL A 203 8.44 10.44 -1.99
N SER A 204 8.75 10.12 -0.73
CA SER A 204 8.15 10.84 0.40
C SER A 204 8.63 12.28 0.49
N ALA A 205 9.89 12.54 0.16
CA ALA A 205 10.43 13.89 0.05
C ALA A 205 9.77 14.69 -1.08
N ILE A 206 9.45 14.02 -2.20
CA ILE A 206 8.68 14.64 -3.30
C ILE A 206 7.28 15.00 -2.83
N ALA A 207 6.57 14.07 -2.18
CA ALA A 207 5.21 14.30 -1.69
C ALA A 207 5.16 15.44 -0.64
N ALA A 208 6.17 15.54 0.24
CA ALA A 208 6.28 16.57 1.25
C ALA A 208 6.34 17.98 0.65
N ALA A 209 6.96 18.16 -0.52
CA ALA A 209 6.99 19.43 -1.23
C ALA A 209 5.59 19.92 -1.68
N PHE A 210 4.60 19.03 -1.69
CA PHE A 210 3.20 19.32 -2.02
C PHE A 210 2.27 19.17 -0.80
N GLY A 211 2.81 19.23 0.42
CA GLY A 211 2.04 19.10 1.66
C GLY A 211 1.55 17.68 1.96
N GLY A 212 2.15 16.69 1.35
CA GLY A 212 1.85 15.28 1.56
C GLY A 212 2.91 14.53 2.34
N GLY A 213 2.95 13.21 2.18
CA GLY A 213 3.92 12.33 2.85
C GLY A 213 3.70 10.87 2.52
N GLY A 214 4.33 9.99 3.27
CA GLY A 214 4.23 8.54 3.09
C GLY A 214 5.58 7.84 3.27
N HIS A 215 5.74 6.71 2.61
CA HIS A 215 6.96 5.92 2.66
C HIS A 215 7.90 6.26 1.51
N LYS A 216 9.18 5.94 1.68
CA LYS A 216 10.23 6.14 0.68
C LYS A 216 9.85 5.63 -0.72
N LYS A 217 9.16 4.49 -0.82
CA LYS A 217 8.75 3.85 -2.08
C LYS A 217 7.33 4.20 -2.53
N ALA A 218 6.49 4.72 -1.63
CA ALA A 218 5.08 4.96 -1.86
C ALA A 218 4.59 6.13 -1.01
N SER A 219 4.20 7.22 -1.64
CA SER A 219 3.76 8.44 -0.96
C SER A 219 2.67 9.14 -1.76
N GLY A 220 2.08 10.19 -1.20
CA GLY A 220 1.07 10.94 -1.91
C GLY A 220 0.83 12.32 -1.30
N ALA A 221 0.19 13.18 -2.07
CA ALA A 221 -0.32 14.47 -1.64
C ALA A 221 -1.76 14.62 -2.10
N SER A 222 -2.62 15.19 -1.28
CA SER A 222 -4.04 15.31 -1.59
C SER A 222 -4.60 16.67 -1.20
N GLY A 223 -5.69 17.06 -1.86
CA GLY A 223 -6.37 18.31 -1.53
C GLY A 223 -5.76 19.57 -2.18
N LEU A 224 -4.93 19.41 -3.21
CA LEU A 224 -4.29 20.54 -3.88
C LEU A 224 -5.32 21.32 -4.72
N ASP A 225 -5.26 22.64 -4.66
CA ASP A 225 -6.11 23.54 -5.45
C ASP A 225 -5.74 23.55 -6.93
N LYS A 226 -4.46 23.35 -7.23
CA LYS A 226 -3.92 23.38 -8.59
C LYS A 226 -3.06 22.15 -8.84
N LEU A 227 -3.08 21.66 -10.09
CA LEU A 227 -2.14 20.65 -10.53
C LEU A 227 -0.73 21.25 -10.55
N PRO A 228 0.28 20.59 -9.98
CA PRO A 228 1.66 21.08 -10.01
C PRO A 228 2.19 21.29 -11.44
N GLU A 229 2.93 22.36 -11.66
CA GLU A 229 3.40 22.75 -12.99
C GLU A 229 4.28 21.71 -13.67
N PHE A 230 5.05 20.94 -12.92
CA PHE A 230 5.89 19.88 -13.49
C PHE A 230 5.08 18.78 -14.21
N LEU A 231 3.76 18.67 -13.94
CA LEU A 231 2.85 17.74 -14.62
C LEU A 231 2.19 18.35 -15.87
N THR A 232 2.42 19.63 -16.15
CA THR A 232 1.79 20.35 -17.27
C THR A 232 2.81 21.05 -18.16
N GLN A 233 4.02 21.30 -17.66
CA GLN A 233 5.07 22.02 -18.39
C GLN A 233 6.24 21.07 -18.67
N ASN A 234 6.84 21.22 -19.86
CA ASN A 234 8.00 20.43 -20.29
C ASN A 234 7.78 18.91 -20.23
N VAL A 235 6.55 18.49 -20.48
CA VAL A 235 6.17 17.07 -20.59
C VAL A 235 6.07 16.67 -22.05
N ARG A 236 6.29 15.38 -22.34
CA ARG A 236 6.13 14.80 -23.67
C ARG A 236 5.38 13.48 -23.61
N GLU A 237 4.72 13.12 -24.69
CA GLU A 237 4.05 11.83 -24.80
C GLU A 237 5.04 10.69 -24.57
N TRP A 238 4.59 9.68 -23.83
CA TRP A 238 5.36 8.45 -23.70
C TRP A 238 5.29 7.66 -25.00
N THR A 239 6.44 7.18 -25.45
CA THR A 239 6.52 6.27 -26.60
C THR A 239 7.36 5.05 -26.24
N LYS A 240 7.09 3.92 -26.88
CA LYS A 240 7.82 2.67 -26.67
C LYS A 240 9.34 2.79 -26.90
N PHE A 241 9.75 3.80 -27.66
CA PHE A 241 11.13 3.98 -28.11
C PHE A 241 11.87 5.13 -27.40
N ASN A 242 11.30 5.70 -26.34
CA ASN A 242 11.95 6.75 -25.54
C ASN A 242 12.88 6.21 -24.45
#